data_272bd9438149fe4b1dfa7f0b2224ca4f
#
_entry.id   272bd9438149fe4b1dfa7f0b2224ca4f
#
_cell.length_a   1.000
_cell.length_b   1.000
_cell.length_c   1.000
_cell.angle_alpha   90.00
_cell.angle_beta   90.00
_cell.angle_gamma   90.00
#
_symmetry.space_group_name_H-M   'P 1'
#
loop_
_entity.id
_entity.type
_entity.pdbx_description
1 polymer ?
#
loop_
_entity_poly.entity_id
_entity_poly.type
_entity_poly.pdbx_seq_one_letter_code
_entity_poly.pdbx_strand_id
1 'polypeptide(L)'
;IDKGMIDMLNKQDDLYHVNLQGLDKGEVVNSLTMIDVISRALNPYSQNYEFMKLAEQPEMRFVISNTTEAGIAFDPSCKLEDKPASSYPGKLTQLLYHRFKTFNGDMSKGLIIFPCELIFLNGHKLKETIYQYIELWNLGEDFKKWFEGACGVYATLVDRIVPGFPRKDINSIKEKIQYDDN
;
A
#
# COMPACT_ATOMS: atom_id res chain seq x y z
N ILE A 1 -1.90 1.30 8.97
CA ILE A 1 -1.69 -0.05 9.52
C ILE A 1 -1.15 0.13 10.92
N ASP A 2 -1.76 -0.56 11.88
CA ASP A 2 -1.29 -0.60 13.26
C ASP A 2 0.12 -1.20 13.30
N LYS A 3 1.01 -0.62 14.13
CA LYS A 3 2.37 -1.16 14.33
C LYS A 3 2.34 -2.63 14.74
N GLY A 4 1.32 -3.05 15.49
CA GLY A 4 1.13 -4.43 15.91
C GLY A 4 0.89 -5.41 14.76
N MET A 5 0.24 -5.00 13.69
CA MET A 5 -0.01 -5.88 12.53
C MET A 5 1.27 -6.21 11.76
N ILE A 6 2.20 -5.25 11.59
CA ILE A 6 3.50 -5.52 10.96
C ILE A 6 4.31 -6.51 11.79
N ASP A 7 4.36 -6.29 13.12
CA ASP A 7 5.09 -7.17 14.02
C ASP A 7 4.48 -8.59 14.06
N MET A 8 3.16 -8.68 13.96
CA MET A 8 2.43 -9.95 13.89
C MET A 8 2.76 -10.70 12.60
N LEU A 9 2.66 -10.05 11.43
CA LEU A 9 3.01 -10.65 10.14
C LEU A 9 4.45 -11.15 10.13
N ASN A 10 5.40 -10.33 10.58
CA ASN A 10 6.82 -10.74 10.63
C ASN A 10 7.08 -11.92 11.58
N LYS A 11 6.27 -12.10 12.65
CA LYS A 11 6.40 -13.24 13.56
C LYS A 11 5.90 -14.56 12.98
N GLN A 12 4.99 -14.49 12.02
CA GLN A 12 4.41 -15.66 11.36
C GLN A 12 4.90 -15.80 9.90
N ASP A 13 6.13 -15.33 9.62
CA ASP A 13 6.78 -15.40 8.30
C ASP A 13 5.93 -14.80 7.17
N ASP A 14 5.15 -13.74 7.49
CA ASP A 14 4.22 -13.07 6.58
C ASP A 14 3.10 -13.97 6.01
N LEU A 15 2.89 -15.15 6.60
CA LEU A 15 1.82 -16.07 6.24
C LEU A 15 0.53 -15.75 7.01
N TYR A 16 -0.62 -15.87 6.36
CA TYR A 16 -1.92 -15.76 7.02
C TYR A 16 -3.00 -16.49 6.23
N HIS A 17 -4.14 -16.75 6.87
CA HIS A 17 -5.26 -17.41 6.23
C HIS A 17 -6.38 -16.43 5.89
N VAL A 18 -6.97 -16.65 4.72
CA VAL A 18 -8.22 -15.98 4.31
C VAL A 18 -9.34 -17.02 4.30
N ASN A 19 -10.32 -16.82 5.17
CA ASN A 19 -11.54 -17.62 5.18
C ASN A 19 -12.62 -16.91 4.34
N LEU A 20 -12.90 -17.45 3.17
CA LEU A 20 -13.95 -16.96 2.27
C LEU A 20 -15.27 -17.65 2.58
N GLN A 21 -16.28 -16.86 2.96
CA GLN A 21 -17.63 -17.34 3.20
C GLN A 21 -18.63 -16.53 2.41
N GLY A 22 -19.54 -17.19 1.72
CA GLY A 22 -20.56 -16.48 0.93
C GLY A 22 -21.28 -17.40 -0.04
N LEU A 23 -21.83 -16.80 -1.09
CA LEU A 23 -22.49 -17.47 -2.19
C LEU A 23 -21.76 -17.16 -3.50
N ASP A 24 -21.38 -18.17 -4.24
CA ASP A 24 -20.91 -18.05 -5.63
C ASP A 24 -21.82 -18.86 -6.54
N LYS A 25 -22.44 -18.20 -7.52
CA LYS A 25 -23.39 -18.80 -8.47
C LYS A 25 -24.51 -19.61 -7.83
N GLY A 26 -24.95 -19.20 -6.63
CA GLY A 26 -26.02 -19.86 -5.86
C GLY A 26 -25.55 -21.01 -4.97
N GLU A 27 -24.26 -21.36 -5.01
CA GLU A 27 -23.67 -22.37 -4.13
C GLU A 27 -23.01 -21.73 -2.91
N VAL A 28 -23.09 -22.41 -1.78
CA VAL A 28 -22.42 -21.94 -0.54
C VAL A 28 -20.92 -22.18 -0.66
N VAL A 29 -20.15 -21.08 -0.56
CA VAL A 29 -18.69 -21.13 -0.52
C VAL A 29 -18.22 -20.97 0.93
N ASN A 30 -17.40 -21.88 1.37
CA ASN A 30 -16.67 -21.80 2.64
C ASN A 30 -15.29 -22.41 2.39
N SER A 31 -14.31 -21.55 2.05
CA SER A 31 -12.95 -21.99 1.73
C SER A 31 -11.94 -21.25 2.60
N LEU A 32 -10.96 -22.00 3.10
CA LEU A 32 -9.82 -21.49 3.83
C LEU A 32 -8.57 -21.60 2.95
N THR A 33 -7.93 -20.47 2.70
CA THR A 33 -6.75 -20.39 1.82
C THR A 33 -5.62 -19.71 2.56
N MET A 34 -4.47 -20.35 2.61
CA MET A 34 -3.24 -19.73 3.10
C MET A 34 -2.70 -18.76 2.08
N ILE A 35 -2.34 -17.56 2.51
CA ILE A 35 -1.71 -16.52 1.71
C ILE A 35 -0.21 -16.52 2.02
N ASP A 36 0.59 -16.73 0.99
CA ASP A 36 2.05 -16.87 1.03
C ASP A 36 2.78 -15.92 0.05
N VAL A 37 2.05 -14.90 -0.42
CA VAL A 37 2.57 -13.97 -1.44
C VAL A 37 3.30 -12.77 -0.86
N ILE A 38 3.22 -12.56 0.45
CA ILE A 38 3.94 -11.47 1.11
C ILE A 38 5.38 -11.91 1.38
N SER A 39 6.33 -11.20 0.81
CA SER A 39 7.75 -11.49 1.00
C SER A 39 8.36 -10.82 2.22
N ARG A 40 7.77 -9.75 2.70
CA ARG A 40 8.16 -9.02 3.92
C ARG A 40 7.16 -7.93 4.27
N ALA A 41 7.01 -7.63 5.56
CA ALA A 41 6.28 -6.49 6.06
C ALA A 41 7.26 -5.46 6.65
N LEU A 42 7.11 -4.19 6.28
CA LEU A 42 7.98 -3.10 6.71
C LEU A 42 7.18 -2.02 7.45
N ASN A 43 7.70 -1.58 8.59
CA ASN A 43 7.20 -0.39 9.26
C ASN A 43 8.05 0.82 8.86
N PRO A 44 7.56 1.73 8.01
CA PRO A 44 8.37 2.85 7.52
C PRO A 44 8.80 3.84 8.61
N TYR A 45 8.16 3.82 9.79
CA TYR A 45 8.55 4.69 10.92
C TYR A 45 9.78 4.19 11.67
N SER A 46 10.01 2.88 11.72
CA SER A 46 11.21 2.28 12.33
C SER A 46 12.21 1.78 11.29
N GLN A 47 11.78 1.53 10.06
CA GLN A 47 12.55 0.93 8.97
C GLN A 47 12.50 1.83 7.72
N ASN A 48 12.65 3.15 7.89
CA ASN A 48 12.53 4.09 6.78
C ASN A 48 13.58 3.85 5.69
N TYR A 49 14.77 3.46 6.06
CA TYR A 49 15.84 3.16 5.10
C TYR A 49 15.46 1.98 4.20
N GLU A 50 14.99 0.88 4.77
CA GLU A 50 14.54 -0.30 4.05
C GLU A 50 13.30 -0.01 3.18
N PHE A 51 12.38 0.82 3.70
CA PHE A 51 11.22 1.28 2.95
C PHE A 51 11.65 2.09 1.71
N MET A 52 12.58 3.02 1.85
CA MET A 52 13.05 3.82 0.73
C MET A 52 13.84 2.99 -0.30
N LYS A 53 14.52 1.92 0.12
CA LYS A 53 15.17 0.97 -0.78
C LYS A 53 14.21 0.23 -1.72
N LEU A 54 12.91 0.20 -1.44
CA LEU A 54 11.93 -0.32 -2.40
C LEU A 54 11.94 0.48 -3.70
N ALA A 55 12.15 1.79 -3.60
CA ALA A 55 12.23 2.67 -4.76
C ALA A 55 13.44 2.36 -5.68
N GLU A 56 14.47 1.72 -5.15
CA GLU A 56 15.70 1.36 -5.88
C GLU A 56 15.60 0.02 -6.63
N GLN A 57 14.49 -0.73 -6.41
CA GLN A 57 14.29 -2.04 -7.05
C GLN A 57 13.82 -1.83 -8.50
N PRO A 58 14.61 -2.22 -9.52
CA PRO A 58 14.25 -1.98 -10.91
C PRO A 58 13.01 -2.78 -11.34
N GLU A 59 12.73 -3.91 -10.69
CA GLU A 59 11.58 -4.80 -10.94
C GLU A 59 10.29 -4.32 -10.28
N MET A 60 10.34 -3.35 -9.36
CA MET A 60 9.15 -2.77 -8.76
C MET A 60 8.32 -2.07 -9.83
N ARG A 61 7.08 -2.50 -10.00
CA ARG A 61 6.16 -2.01 -11.03
C ARG A 61 4.87 -1.46 -10.50
N PHE A 62 4.40 -1.96 -9.37
CA PHE A 62 3.08 -1.67 -8.85
C PHE A 62 3.14 -1.10 -7.43
N VAL A 63 2.23 -0.18 -7.16
CA VAL A 63 1.90 0.30 -5.82
C VAL A 63 0.40 0.14 -5.63
N ILE A 64 0.01 -0.54 -4.58
CA ILE A 64 -1.41 -0.67 -4.21
C ILE A 64 -1.55 -0.05 -2.83
N SER A 65 -2.57 0.78 -2.65
CA SER A 65 -2.89 1.35 -1.34
C SER A 65 -4.33 1.07 -0.95
N ASN A 66 -4.54 0.86 0.32
CA ASN A 66 -5.86 0.78 0.92
C ASN A 66 -5.74 1.29 2.36
N THR A 67 -5.69 2.60 2.49
CA THR A 67 -5.57 3.28 3.78
C THR A 67 -6.96 3.47 4.40
N THR A 68 -7.36 4.69 4.69
CA THR A 68 -8.71 5.02 5.16
C THR A 68 -9.36 6.01 4.21
N GLU A 69 -10.66 6.30 4.38
CA GLU A 69 -11.35 7.35 3.63
C GLU A 69 -10.67 8.72 3.75
N ALA A 70 -9.98 9.00 4.87
CA ALA A 70 -9.17 10.18 5.07
C ALA A 70 -7.69 10.00 4.66
N GLY A 71 -7.33 8.83 4.15
CA GLY A 71 -5.92 8.47 3.90
C GLY A 71 -5.28 9.22 2.74
N ILE A 72 -6.08 9.64 1.75
CA ILE A 72 -5.61 10.47 0.63
C ILE A 72 -5.86 11.94 0.96
N ALA A 73 -5.11 12.47 1.93
CA ALA A 73 -5.18 13.87 2.34
C ALA A 73 -3.83 14.55 2.18
N PHE A 74 -3.87 15.82 1.78
CA PHE A 74 -2.71 16.69 1.77
C PHE A 74 -2.43 17.21 3.18
N ASP A 75 -1.22 17.03 3.66
CA ASP A 75 -0.74 17.58 4.92
C ASP A 75 0.43 18.54 4.63
N PRO A 76 0.20 19.86 4.67
CA PRO A 76 1.23 20.84 4.37
C PRO A 76 2.35 20.90 5.41
N SER A 77 2.21 20.24 6.55
CA SER A 77 3.27 20.16 7.57
C SER A 77 4.34 19.13 7.24
N CYS A 78 4.06 18.18 6.32
CA CYS A 78 5.03 17.19 5.87
C CYS A 78 6.22 17.86 5.15
N LYS A 79 7.41 17.40 5.49
CA LYS A 79 8.66 17.84 4.85
C LYS A 79 9.25 16.71 4.00
N LEU A 80 10.00 17.09 2.97
CA LEU A 80 10.70 16.12 2.12
C LEU A 80 11.69 15.27 2.92
N GLU A 81 12.30 15.82 3.97
CA GLU A 81 13.32 15.21 4.82
C GLU A 81 12.74 14.34 5.94
N ASP A 82 11.42 14.34 6.14
CA ASP A 82 10.78 13.50 7.16
C ASP A 82 11.05 12.01 6.90
N LYS A 83 11.17 11.23 7.97
CA LYS A 83 11.53 9.81 7.89
C LYS A 83 10.51 8.91 8.61
N PRO A 84 9.39 8.63 7.97
CA PRO A 84 8.86 9.17 6.70
C PRO A 84 7.96 10.39 6.92
N ALA A 85 7.43 10.99 5.84
CA ALA A 85 6.30 11.92 5.89
C ALA A 85 5.12 11.31 6.65
N SER A 86 4.33 12.10 7.38
CA SER A 86 3.20 11.61 8.19
C SER A 86 2.07 11.06 7.32
N SER A 87 1.74 11.74 6.22
CA SER A 87 0.68 11.32 5.32
C SER A 87 1.10 10.21 4.34
N TYR A 88 0.14 9.39 3.91
CA TYR A 88 0.40 8.37 2.88
C TYR A 88 0.83 8.99 1.54
N PRO A 89 0.13 10.00 0.98
CA PRO A 89 0.57 10.60 -0.29
C PRO A 89 1.95 11.26 -0.18
N GLY A 90 2.30 11.81 0.98
CA GLY A 90 3.64 12.33 1.24
C GLY A 90 4.70 11.23 1.17
N LYS A 91 4.49 10.10 1.85
CA LYS A 91 5.39 8.93 1.77
C LYS A 91 5.55 8.42 0.33
N LEU A 92 4.44 8.34 -0.40
CA LEU A 92 4.47 7.90 -1.79
C LEU A 92 5.24 8.90 -2.66
N THR A 93 5.06 10.19 -2.47
CA THR A 93 5.80 11.21 -3.22
C THR A 93 7.30 11.15 -2.91
N GLN A 94 7.69 10.95 -1.64
CA GLN A 94 9.09 10.72 -1.28
C GLN A 94 9.68 9.50 -2.01
N LEU A 95 8.95 8.38 -2.04
CA LEU A 95 9.36 7.15 -2.72
C LEU A 95 9.50 7.35 -4.23
N LEU A 96 8.53 8.01 -4.88
CA LEU A 96 8.56 8.31 -6.30
C LEU A 96 9.72 9.24 -6.66
N TYR A 97 9.97 10.27 -5.85
CA TYR A 97 11.08 11.20 -6.07
C TYR A 97 12.44 10.51 -5.86
N HIS A 98 12.55 9.65 -4.86
CA HIS A 98 13.76 8.84 -4.67
C HIS A 98 14.02 7.93 -5.87
N ARG A 99 12.96 7.26 -6.38
CA ARG A 99 13.04 6.42 -7.57
C ARG A 99 13.47 7.20 -8.81
N PHE A 100 12.86 8.36 -9.06
CA PHE A 100 13.25 9.26 -10.14
C PHE A 100 14.74 9.59 -10.10
N LYS A 101 15.27 9.93 -8.92
CA LYS A 101 16.70 10.22 -8.75
C LYS A 101 17.58 8.99 -8.96
N THR A 102 17.18 7.84 -8.41
CA THR A 102 17.93 6.58 -8.51
C THR A 102 18.13 6.15 -9.96
N PHE A 103 17.10 6.30 -10.77
CA PHE A 103 17.13 5.90 -12.18
C PHE A 103 17.34 7.07 -13.15
N ASN A 104 17.79 8.23 -12.66
CA ASN A 104 18.09 9.42 -13.48
C ASN A 104 16.95 9.81 -14.44
N GLY A 105 15.71 9.70 -14.00
CA GLY A 105 14.54 10.06 -14.79
C GLY A 105 14.20 9.07 -15.92
N ASP A 106 14.71 7.84 -15.89
CA ASP A 106 14.36 6.79 -16.87
C ASP A 106 12.84 6.58 -16.91
N MET A 107 12.23 6.86 -18.06
CA MET A 107 10.78 6.75 -18.29
C MET A 107 10.27 5.30 -18.16
N SER A 108 11.13 4.30 -18.36
CA SER A 108 10.76 2.88 -18.20
C SER A 108 10.65 2.44 -16.73
N LYS A 109 11.07 3.28 -15.79
CA LYS A 109 11.08 3.00 -14.35
C LYS A 109 9.93 3.64 -13.59
N GLY A 110 8.93 4.16 -14.28
CA GLY A 110 7.68 4.61 -13.67
C GLY A 110 6.92 3.47 -12.98
N LEU A 111 5.96 3.83 -12.13
CA LEU A 111 5.14 2.88 -11.38
C LEU A 111 3.67 2.99 -11.78
N ILE A 112 2.98 1.87 -11.71
CA ILE A 112 1.52 1.78 -11.85
C ILE A 112 0.93 1.78 -10.44
N ILE A 113 0.07 2.74 -10.15
CA ILE A 113 -0.44 3.02 -8.80
C ILE A 113 -1.95 2.81 -8.79
N PHE A 114 -2.41 1.92 -7.92
CA PHE A 114 -3.81 1.57 -7.71
C PHE A 114 -4.24 1.92 -6.27
N PRO A 115 -4.77 3.12 -6.03
CA PRO A 115 -5.43 3.41 -4.77
C PRO A 115 -6.75 2.64 -4.69
N CYS A 116 -6.94 1.91 -3.59
CA CYS A 116 -8.14 1.12 -3.30
C CYS A 116 -8.94 1.72 -2.13
N GLU A 117 -8.64 2.95 -1.75
CA GLU A 117 -9.40 3.70 -0.75
C GLU A 117 -10.82 3.95 -1.23
N LEU A 118 -11.78 3.86 -0.32
CA LEU A 118 -13.21 4.08 -0.59
C LEU A 118 -13.52 5.58 -0.76
N ILE A 119 -12.91 6.17 -1.78
CA ILE A 119 -13.01 7.59 -2.13
C ILE A 119 -13.42 7.68 -3.60
N PHE A 120 -14.42 8.50 -3.90
CA PHE A 120 -14.83 8.73 -5.28
C PHE A 120 -13.66 9.28 -6.10
N LEU A 121 -13.37 8.63 -7.24
CA LEU A 121 -12.23 8.97 -8.11
C LEU A 121 -10.89 9.01 -7.35
N ASN A 122 -10.65 8.01 -6.51
CA ASN A 122 -9.47 7.90 -5.63
C ASN A 122 -8.14 8.13 -6.36
N GLY A 123 -7.98 7.62 -7.60
CA GLY A 123 -6.79 7.84 -8.42
C GLY A 123 -6.58 9.31 -8.79
N HIS A 124 -7.64 10.03 -9.14
CA HIS A 124 -7.56 11.46 -9.42
C HIS A 124 -7.17 12.24 -8.17
N LYS A 125 -7.82 11.92 -7.04
CA LYS A 125 -7.53 12.57 -5.76
C LYS A 125 -6.08 12.34 -5.31
N LEU A 126 -5.58 11.12 -5.46
CA LEU A 126 -4.19 10.81 -5.13
C LEU A 126 -3.22 11.57 -6.05
N LYS A 127 -3.48 11.60 -7.35
CA LYS A 127 -2.66 12.32 -8.33
C LYS A 127 -2.60 13.82 -8.02
N GLU A 128 -3.73 14.45 -7.72
CA GLU A 128 -3.80 15.86 -7.30
C GLU A 128 -2.97 16.10 -6.02
N THR A 129 -3.08 15.21 -5.04
CA THR A 129 -2.35 15.33 -3.78
C THR A 129 -0.83 15.19 -4.00
N ILE A 130 -0.40 14.30 -4.90
CA ILE A 130 1.02 14.18 -5.28
C ILE A 130 1.51 15.49 -5.93
N TYR A 131 0.72 16.12 -6.81
CA TYR A 131 1.10 17.43 -7.38
C TYR A 131 1.25 18.51 -6.31
N GLN A 132 0.38 18.52 -5.29
CA GLN A 132 0.52 19.44 -4.17
C GLN A 132 1.87 19.26 -3.44
N TYR A 133 2.34 18.02 -3.26
CA TYR A 133 3.66 17.75 -2.70
C TYR A 133 4.81 18.10 -3.64
N ILE A 134 4.66 17.91 -4.95
CA ILE A 134 5.65 18.34 -5.95
C ILE A 134 5.88 19.84 -5.83
N GLU A 135 4.82 20.63 -5.73
CA GLU A 135 4.88 22.08 -5.57
C GLU A 135 5.42 22.47 -4.17
N LEU A 136 4.87 21.87 -3.09
CA LEU A 136 5.27 22.19 -1.72
C LEU A 136 6.77 21.97 -1.49
N TRP A 137 7.31 20.89 -2.02
CA TRP A 137 8.72 20.49 -1.83
C TRP A 137 9.63 20.98 -2.96
N ASN A 138 9.10 21.73 -3.93
CA ASN A 138 9.83 22.26 -5.07
C ASN A 138 10.69 21.19 -5.77
N LEU A 139 10.06 20.06 -6.13
CA LEU A 139 10.76 18.88 -6.68
C LEU A 139 11.22 19.04 -8.12
N GLY A 140 10.83 20.13 -8.79
CA GLY A 140 11.27 20.51 -10.11
C GLY A 140 10.42 19.95 -11.27
N GLU A 141 10.51 20.62 -12.40
CA GLU A 141 9.72 20.28 -13.59
C GLU A 141 10.10 18.94 -14.23
N ASP A 142 11.34 18.50 -14.09
CA ASP A 142 11.78 17.22 -14.67
C ASP A 142 11.16 16.04 -13.93
N PHE A 143 11.04 16.10 -12.60
CA PHE A 143 10.31 15.10 -11.83
C PHE A 143 8.82 15.12 -12.16
N LYS A 144 8.21 16.28 -12.28
CA LYS A 144 6.81 16.42 -12.65
C LYS A 144 6.52 15.77 -14.00
N LYS A 145 7.32 16.07 -15.03
CA LYS A 145 7.20 15.45 -16.36
C LYS A 145 7.41 13.93 -16.31
N TRP A 146 8.37 13.46 -15.52
CA TRP A 146 8.57 12.03 -15.33
C TRP A 146 7.37 11.38 -14.66
N PHE A 147 6.82 11.98 -13.61
CA PHE A 147 5.63 11.47 -12.94
C PHE A 147 4.43 11.41 -13.89
N GLU A 148 4.23 12.45 -14.72
CA GLU A 148 3.15 12.51 -15.70
C GLU A 148 3.27 11.48 -16.82
N GLY A 149 4.47 11.26 -17.33
CA GLY A 149 4.71 10.44 -18.51
C GLY A 149 5.09 8.99 -18.20
N ALA A 150 5.71 8.72 -17.05
CA ALA A 150 6.19 7.40 -16.68
C ALA A 150 5.25 6.68 -15.70
N CYS A 151 4.55 7.41 -14.81
CA CYS A 151 3.69 6.80 -13.80
C CYS A 151 2.22 6.80 -14.23
N GLY A 152 1.54 5.67 -13.99
CA GLY A 152 0.09 5.55 -14.15
C GLY A 152 -0.61 5.56 -12.79
N VAL A 153 -1.54 6.49 -12.57
CA VAL A 153 -2.39 6.48 -11.36
C VAL A 153 -3.83 6.23 -11.80
N TYR A 154 -4.36 5.08 -11.43
CA TYR A 154 -5.66 4.60 -11.90
C TYR A 154 -6.69 4.60 -10.79
N ALA A 155 -7.86 5.18 -11.06
CA ALA A 155 -8.97 5.07 -10.13
C ALA A 155 -9.50 3.63 -10.09
N THR A 156 -9.78 3.14 -8.90
CA THR A 156 -10.36 1.82 -8.67
C THR A 156 -11.67 1.92 -7.90
N LEU A 157 -12.47 0.89 -8.00
CA LEU A 157 -13.62 0.67 -7.13
C LEU A 157 -13.49 -0.75 -6.58
N VAL A 158 -13.00 -0.86 -5.36
CA VAL A 158 -12.78 -2.14 -4.68
C VAL A 158 -13.50 -2.10 -3.34
N ASP A 159 -14.35 -3.08 -3.11
CA ASP A 159 -15.01 -3.26 -1.82
C ASP A 159 -15.02 -4.73 -1.43
N ARG A 160 -14.84 -4.98 -0.13
CA ARG A 160 -14.90 -6.30 0.46
C ARG A 160 -15.37 -6.20 1.91
N ILE A 161 -16.38 -6.96 2.25
CA ILE A 161 -16.81 -7.07 3.63
C ILE A 161 -15.84 -8.02 4.36
N VAL A 162 -15.14 -7.47 5.34
CA VAL A 162 -14.30 -8.22 6.28
C VAL A 162 -14.92 -8.08 7.66
N PRO A 163 -15.70 -9.09 8.14
CA PRO A 163 -16.23 -9.07 9.49
C PRO A 163 -15.07 -9.13 10.49
N GLY A 164 -15.28 -8.59 11.68
CA GLY A 164 -14.28 -8.59 12.73
C GLY A 164 -13.87 -10.01 13.17
N PHE A 165 -12.87 -10.11 14.04
CA PHE A 165 -12.30 -11.37 14.51
C PHE A 165 -13.38 -12.40 14.92
N PRO A 166 -13.32 -13.65 14.41
CA PRO A 166 -14.38 -14.66 14.53
C PRO A 166 -14.36 -15.35 15.90
N ARG A 167 -14.61 -14.61 16.97
CA ARG A 167 -14.47 -15.08 18.36
C ARG A 167 -15.27 -16.34 18.68
N LYS A 168 -16.42 -16.55 18.01
CA LYS A 168 -17.29 -17.71 18.26
C LYS A 168 -16.76 -18.98 17.58
N ASP A 169 -16.10 -18.81 16.43
CA ASP A 169 -15.68 -19.92 15.57
C ASP A 169 -14.18 -20.18 15.61
N ILE A 170 -13.46 -19.41 16.46
CA ILE A 170 -11.99 -19.43 16.48
C ILE A 170 -11.41 -20.82 16.74
N ASN A 171 -12.02 -21.62 17.62
CA ASN A 171 -11.54 -22.97 17.92
C ASN A 171 -11.66 -23.89 16.70
N SER A 172 -12.80 -23.86 16.00
CA SER A 172 -12.99 -24.66 14.79
C SER A 172 -12.14 -24.19 13.61
N ILE A 173 -11.79 -22.92 13.59
CA ILE A 173 -10.86 -22.36 12.61
C ILE A 173 -9.45 -22.83 12.93
N LYS A 174 -9.00 -22.71 14.18
CA LYS A 174 -7.67 -23.15 14.63
C LYS A 174 -7.39 -24.64 14.37
N GLU A 175 -8.41 -25.49 14.41
CA GLU A 175 -8.28 -26.90 14.04
C GLU A 175 -8.01 -27.12 12.55
N LYS A 176 -8.33 -26.15 11.70
CA LYS A 176 -8.21 -26.24 10.24
C LYS A 176 -6.96 -25.54 9.68
N ILE A 177 -6.42 -24.59 10.42
CA ILE A 177 -5.24 -23.83 9.98
C ILE A 177 -3.95 -24.57 10.32
N GLN A 178 -2.93 -24.43 9.50
CA GLN A 178 -1.63 -25.09 9.69
C GLN A 178 -0.66 -24.28 10.56
N TYR A 179 -0.97 -23.01 10.80
CA TYR A 179 -0.17 -22.05 11.56
C TYR A 179 -1.04 -21.31 12.59
N ASP A 180 -0.42 -20.86 13.67
CA ASP A 180 -1.07 -19.95 14.62
C ASP A 180 -1.17 -18.56 13.98
N ASP A 181 -2.31 -18.28 13.35
CA ASP A 181 -2.70 -16.93 12.95
C ASP A 181 -3.20 -16.20 14.20
N ASN A 182 -2.54 -15.11 14.59
CA ASN A 182 -2.88 -14.32 15.76
C ASN A 182 -3.76 -13.11 15.45
#